data_bf9c99b6d293bc273521fdb3a712f10f
#
_entry.id   bf9c99b6d293bc273521fdb3a712f10f
#
_cell.length_a   1.000
_cell.length_b   1.000
_cell.length_c   1.000
_cell.angle_alpha   90.00
_cell.angle_beta   90.00
_cell.angle_gamma   90.00
#
_symmetry.space_group_name_H-M   'P 1'
#
loop_
_entity.id
_entity.type
_entity.pdbx_description
1 polymer ?
#
loop_
_entity_poly.entity_id
_entity_poly.type
_entity_poly.pdbx_seq_one_letter_code
_entity_poly.pdbx_strand_id
1 'polypeptide(L)'
;MIKEKLKTILKNKITITILAIILPFMIEILIYGKIEIDKVALIRIGLIYAIYILIGVFTLLKKYDKQLNKVAEFIIKYRYRISGIVLIATVLLRINLASLSMWSSYVNEPDSKNIILGVARGIRSDEWLTQSSLMLGAMQGPDAYKMYNENIGQGNLNMLMMITPVRDIASIGKPLMWGFILFGEELGFSFYWMLKIILLLLVSIEFSMKITKKDTLLTLTGGIVLALAPAIMWWLSSAIADGYIFGMTTIVLFSYYMNNLEWDVKRKIGLAVGLLISITSFAFVLYPAFQVPFAFFMLVVMLNDFIPNLKKLTKIDVIIMTLTVLGIAGIIARYVLVCWNDIVIMMSTVYPGNRISVGGDFSIDRFISYFANIFFPYSKSVANPCEQSGYIYPFIGLIILLIYNFKNIKE
;
A
#
# COMPACT_ATOMS: atom_id res chain seq x y z
N MET A 1 -27.91 -10.11 38.84
CA MET A 1 -28.36 -11.46 38.44
C MET A 1 -27.97 -11.82 37.00
N ILE A 2 -28.31 -11.05 35.95
CA ILE A 2 -27.95 -11.37 34.56
C ILE A 2 -26.42 -11.31 34.34
N LYS A 3 -25.73 -10.28 34.86
CA LYS A 3 -24.26 -10.15 34.76
C LYS A 3 -23.48 -11.30 35.42
N GLU A 4 -23.97 -11.85 36.52
CA GLU A 4 -23.30 -12.97 37.19
C GLU A 4 -23.54 -14.29 36.47
N LYS A 5 -24.77 -14.53 35.96
CA LYS A 5 -25.06 -15.67 35.09
C LYS A 5 -24.20 -15.66 33.80
N LEU A 6 -24.05 -14.51 33.16
CA LEU A 6 -23.16 -14.36 32.00
C LEU A 6 -21.69 -14.64 32.35
N LYS A 7 -21.20 -14.18 33.53
CA LYS A 7 -19.82 -14.50 33.97
C LYS A 7 -19.64 -15.99 34.26
N THR A 8 -20.65 -16.67 34.74
CA THR A 8 -20.59 -18.12 35.04
C THR A 8 -20.62 -18.93 33.71
N ILE A 9 -21.45 -18.51 32.76
CA ILE A 9 -21.50 -19.11 31.41
C ILE A 9 -20.16 -18.93 30.69
N LEU A 10 -19.56 -17.74 30.75
CA LEU A 10 -18.27 -17.44 30.13
C LEU A 10 -17.06 -18.07 30.83
N LYS A 11 -17.22 -18.61 32.05
CA LYS A 11 -16.16 -19.37 32.74
C LYS A 11 -16.15 -20.86 32.36
N ASN A 12 -17.25 -21.37 31.83
CA ASN A 12 -17.33 -22.78 31.46
C ASN A 12 -16.72 -23.03 30.10
N LYS A 13 -15.55 -23.68 30.05
CA LYS A 13 -14.81 -23.99 28.84
C LYS A 13 -15.65 -24.73 27.78
N ILE A 14 -16.54 -25.64 28.24
CA ILE A 14 -17.42 -26.40 27.34
C ILE A 14 -18.42 -25.45 26.65
N THR A 15 -19.05 -24.56 27.42
CA THR A 15 -20.01 -23.59 26.87
C THR A 15 -19.35 -22.64 25.90
N ILE A 16 -18.12 -22.16 26.16
CA ILE A 16 -17.35 -21.33 25.24
C ILE A 16 -17.04 -22.09 23.95
N THR A 17 -16.65 -23.36 24.07
CA THR A 17 -16.34 -24.19 22.89
C THR A 17 -17.59 -24.40 22.02
N ILE A 18 -18.72 -24.71 22.63
CA ILE A 18 -19.99 -24.87 21.91
C ILE A 18 -20.41 -23.57 21.24
N LEU A 19 -20.35 -22.45 21.96
CA LEU A 19 -20.62 -21.12 21.37
C LEU A 19 -19.67 -20.78 20.22
N ALA A 20 -18.39 -21.09 20.35
CA ALA A 20 -17.42 -20.85 19.30
C ALA A 20 -17.70 -21.69 18.04
N ILE A 21 -18.19 -22.93 18.19
CA ILE A 21 -18.59 -23.78 17.06
C ILE A 21 -19.87 -23.27 16.40
N ILE A 22 -20.85 -22.82 17.19
CA ILE A 22 -22.18 -22.42 16.68
C ILE A 22 -22.15 -21.00 16.12
N LEU A 23 -21.33 -20.10 16.67
CA LEU A 23 -21.32 -18.68 16.35
C LEU A 23 -21.12 -18.37 14.84
N PRO A 24 -20.24 -19.05 14.07
CA PRO A 24 -20.11 -18.81 12.63
C PRO A 24 -21.41 -19.07 11.87
N PHE A 25 -22.13 -20.13 12.21
CA PHE A 25 -23.43 -20.45 11.62
C PHE A 25 -24.51 -19.45 12.03
N MET A 26 -24.52 -19.02 13.28
CA MET A 26 -25.44 -17.98 13.74
C MET A 26 -25.20 -16.65 13.01
N ILE A 27 -23.95 -16.27 12.79
CA ILE A 27 -23.59 -15.06 12.03
C ILE A 27 -24.09 -15.18 10.59
N GLU A 28 -23.92 -16.34 9.96
CA GLU A 28 -24.39 -16.60 8.61
C GLU A 28 -25.93 -16.48 8.50
N ILE A 29 -26.66 -17.05 9.45
CA ILE A 29 -28.13 -16.94 9.53
C ILE A 29 -28.56 -15.49 9.75
N LEU A 30 -27.90 -14.74 10.65
CA LEU A 30 -28.25 -13.37 10.98
C LEU A 30 -28.03 -12.41 9.79
N ILE A 31 -26.98 -12.63 9.01
CA ILE A 31 -26.63 -11.75 7.90
C ILE A 31 -27.42 -12.07 6.63
N TYR A 32 -27.67 -13.35 6.35
CA TYR A 32 -28.26 -13.79 5.08
C TYR A 32 -29.69 -14.36 5.22
N GLY A 33 -30.22 -14.45 6.43
CA GLY A 33 -31.56 -14.96 6.71
C GLY A 33 -31.74 -16.48 6.49
N LYS A 34 -30.76 -17.14 5.88
CA LYS A 34 -30.71 -18.58 5.64
C LYS A 34 -29.27 -19.07 5.52
N ILE A 35 -29.03 -20.32 5.85
CA ILE A 35 -27.76 -20.97 5.55
C ILE A 35 -27.83 -21.49 4.12
N GLU A 36 -27.21 -20.79 3.19
CA GLU A 36 -26.86 -21.33 1.88
C GLU A 36 -25.50 -21.99 1.98
N ILE A 37 -25.43 -23.32 1.95
CA ILE A 37 -24.16 -24.07 1.97
C ILE A 37 -23.62 -24.07 0.53
N ASP A 38 -23.24 -22.89 0.05
CA ASP A 38 -22.47 -22.73 -1.17
C ASP A 38 -20.98 -22.62 -0.85
N LYS A 39 -20.12 -22.58 -1.88
CA LYS A 39 -18.67 -22.44 -1.71
C LYS A 39 -18.31 -21.15 -0.95
N VAL A 40 -19.09 -20.12 -1.08
CA VAL A 40 -18.84 -18.80 -0.47
C VAL A 40 -19.16 -18.84 1.04
N ALA A 41 -20.27 -19.49 1.42
CA ALA A 41 -20.61 -19.72 2.83
C ALA A 41 -19.54 -20.56 3.53
N LEU A 42 -19.03 -21.61 2.89
CA LEU A 42 -17.95 -22.42 3.42
C LEU A 42 -16.65 -21.63 3.63
N ILE A 43 -16.30 -20.74 2.70
CA ILE A 43 -15.14 -19.85 2.83
C ILE A 43 -15.33 -18.90 4.01
N ARG A 44 -16.50 -18.29 4.17
CA ARG A 44 -16.81 -17.39 5.29
C ARG A 44 -16.68 -18.08 6.65
N ILE A 45 -17.31 -19.25 6.78
CA ILE A 45 -17.23 -20.07 7.99
C ILE A 45 -15.78 -20.49 8.27
N GLY A 46 -15.05 -20.91 7.21
CA GLY A 46 -13.64 -21.26 7.31
C GLY A 46 -12.76 -20.09 7.77
N LEU A 47 -13.04 -18.85 7.31
CA LEU A 47 -12.34 -17.65 7.77
C LEU A 47 -12.59 -17.38 9.28
N ILE A 48 -13.80 -17.57 9.76
CA ILE A 48 -14.10 -17.39 11.21
C ILE A 48 -13.33 -18.42 12.04
N TYR A 49 -13.28 -19.68 11.59
CA TYR A 49 -12.47 -20.70 12.27
C TYR A 49 -10.97 -20.41 12.19
N ALA A 50 -10.49 -19.87 11.05
CA ALA A 50 -9.10 -19.42 10.93
C ALA A 50 -8.78 -18.31 11.95
N ILE A 51 -9.70 -17.38 12.18
CA ILE A 51 -9.58 -16.34 13.23
C ILE A 51 -9.50 -16.99 14.62
N TYR A 52 -10.31 -18.00 14.92
CA TYR A 52 -10.22 -18.71 16.20
C TYR A 52 -8.89 -19.43 16.37
N ILE A 53 -8.39 -20.06 15.31
CA ILE A 53 -7.06 -20.70 15.31
C ILE A 53 -5.98 -19.64 15.55
N LEU A 54 -6.06 -18.49 14.89
CA LEU A 54 -5.13 -17.38 15.11
C LEU A 54 -5.16 -16.88 16.54
N ILE A 55 -6.34 -16.67 17.13
CA ILE A 55 -6.48 -16.28 18.54
C ILE A 55 -5.88 -17.35 19.45
N GLY A 56 -6.13 -18.62 19.18
CA GLY A 56 -5.54 -19.75 19.90
C GLY A 56 -4.01 -19.76 19.79
N VAL A 57 -3.48 -19.57 18.59
CA VAL A 57 -2.05 -19.45 18.32
C VAL A 57 -1.46 -18.25 19.05
N PHE A 58 -2.08 -17.07 19.01
CA PHE A 58 -1.64 -15.90 19.77
C PHE A 58 -1.59 -16.17 21.29
N THR A 59 -2.57 -16.91 21.81
CA THR A 59 -2.59 -17.28 23.23
C THR A 59 -1.45 -18.24 23.57
N LEU A 60 -1.10 -19.15 22.66
CA LEU A 60 0.05 -20.05 22.79
C LEU A 60 1.39 -19.32 22.57
N LEU A 61 1.43 -18.35 21.67
CA LEU A 61 2.62 -17.57 21.35
C LEU A 61 3.04 -16.68 22.52
N LYS A 62 2.13 -16.25 23.40
CA LYS A 62 2.46 -15.55 24.63
C LYS A 62 3.51 -16.32 25.46
N LYS A 63 3.52 -17.63 25.37
CA LYS A 63 4.55 -18.50 25.97
C LYS A 63 5.94 -18.31 25.31
N TYR A 64 5.99 -17.80 24.06
CA TYR A 64 7.21 -17.66 23.27
C TYR A 64 7.55 -16.19 22.96
N ASP A 65 6.98 -15.24 23.70
CA ASP A 65 7.19 -13.79 23.48
C ASP A 65 8.68 -13.43 23.36
N LYS A 66 9.53 -14.06 24.18
CA LYS A 66 10.98 -13.79 24.18
C LYS A 66 11.65 -14.23 22.87
N GLN A 67 11.25 -15.37 22.33
CA GLN A 67 11.78 -15.88 21.05
C GLN A 67 11.26 -15.05 19.87
N LEU A 68 9.97 -14.69 19.88
CA LEU A 68 9.35 -13.85 18.87
C LEU A 68 9.99 -12.46 18.84
N ASN A 69 10.21 -11.85 20.01
CA ASN A 69 10.90 -10.57 20.08
C ASN A 69 12.32 -10.63 19.48
N LYS A 70 13.08 -11.69 19.74
CA LYS A 70 14.41 -11.89 19.14
C LYS A 70 14.35 -11.98 17.61
N VAL A 71 13.36 -12.71 17.06
CA VAL A 71 13.16 -12.81 15.61
C VAL A 71 12.77 -11.46 15.02
N ALA A 72 11.84 -10.75 15.67
CA ALA A 72 11.42 -9.44 15.25
C ALA A 72 12.57 -8.41 15.30
N GLU A 73 13.38 -8.42 16.36
CA GLU A 73 14.60 -7.60 16.48
C GLU A 73 15.59 -7.90 15.35
N PHE A 74 15.81 -9.17 15.02
CA PHE A 74 16.66 -9.57 13.91
C PHE A 74 16.14 -9.01 12.59
N ILE A 75 14.86 -9.20 12.29
CA ILE A 75 14.23 -8.70 11.05
C ILE A 75 14.35 -7.18 10.97
N ILE A 76 14.01 -6.45 12.03
CA ILE A 76 14.08 -4.97 12.05
C ILE A 76 15.52 -4.51 11.91
N LYS A 77 16.47 -5.13 12.62
CA LYS A 77 17.89 -4.77 12.55
C LYS A 77 18.48 -4.93 11.13
N TYR A 78 18.10 -6.00 10.45
CA TYR A 78 18.67 -6.35 9.14
C TYR A 78 17.71 -6.08 7.96
N ARG A 79 16.58 -5.40 8.16
CA ARG A 79 15.52 -5.18 7.18
C ARG A 79 16.01 -4.69 5.81
N TYR A 80 16.92 -3.73 5.76
CA TYR A 80 17.47 -3.23 4.50
C TYR A 80 18.37 -4.26 3.79
N ARG A 81 19.16 -5.02 4.54
CA ARG A 81 20.02 -6.07 3.96
C ARG A 81 19.17 -7.22 3.44
N ILE A 82 18.20 -7.65 4.23
CA ILE A 82 17.24 -8.70 3.82
C ILE A 82 16.50 -8.25 2.56
N SER A 83 15.98 -7.04 2.53
CA SER A 83 15.28 -6.48 1.38
C SER A 83 16.16 -6.40 0.13
N GLY A 84 17.41 -5.97 0.26
CA GLY A 84 18.36 -5.95 -0.86
C GLY A 84 18.66 -7.34 -1.41
N ILE A 85 18.92 -8.31 -0.53
CA ILE A 85 19.16 -9.71 -0.93
C ILE A 85 17.92 -10.29 -1.62
N VAL A 86 16.73 -10.08 -1.05
CA VAL A 86 15.47 -10.57 -1.62
C VAL A 86 15.22 -9.93 -2.99
N LEU A 87 15.44 -8.62 -3.13
CA LEU A 87 15.30 -7.93 -4.41
C LEU A 87 16.23 -8.52 -5.47
N ILE A 88 17.52 -8.63 -5.16
CA ILE A 88 18.49 -9.18 -6.12
C ILE A 88 18.13 -10.62 -6.50
N ALA A 89 17.83 -11.47 -5.53
CA ALA A 89 17.49 -12.87 -5.79
C ALA A 89 16.23 -13.00 -6.65
N THR A 90 15.16 -12.26 -6.33
CA THR A 90 13.89 -12.33 -7.07
C THR A 90 14.00 -11.75 -8.48
N VAL A 91 14.79 -10.67 -8.66
CA VAL A 91 15.06 -10.10 -10.00
C VAL A 91 15.84 -11.09 -10.86
N LEU A 92 16.89 -11.69 -10.33
CA LEU A 92 17.68 -12.70 -11.06
C LEU A 92 16.85 -13.95 -11.41
N LEU A 93 15.92 -14.33 -10.55
CA LEU A 93 14.97 -15.42 -10.78
C LEU A 93 13.75 -15.02 -11.63
N ARG A 94 13.67 -13.75 -12.07
CA ARG A 94 12.57 -13.19 -12.87
C ARG A 94 11.20 -13.34 -12.21
N ILE A 95 11.14 -13.33 -10.89
CA ILE A 95 9.89 -13.44 -10.13
C ILE A 95 9.14 -12.10 -10.21
N ASN A 96 7.84 -12.17 -10.52
CA ASN A 96 6.95 -11.01 -10.53
C ASN A 96 5.57 -11.36 -9.94
N LEU A 97 4.73 -10.37 -9.72
CA LEU A 97 3.40 -10.52 -9.14
C LEU A 97 2.28 -10.24 -10.16
N ALA A 98 2.61 -10.21 -11.44
CA ALA A 98 1.67 -9.90 -12.51
C ALA A 98 0.74 -11.09 -12.82
N SER A 99 -0.43 -10.77 -13.35
CA SER A 99 -1.41 -11.75 -13.83
C SER A 99 -1.32 -11.96 -15.35
N LEU A 100 -0.11 -11.90 -15.93
CA LEU A 100 0.10 -12.01 -17.39
C LEU A 100 -0.38 -13.32 -18.00
N SER A 101 -0.48 -14.40 -17.22
CA SER A 101 -1.06 -15.65 -17.68
C SER A 101 -2.52 -15.53 -18.12
N MET A 102 -3.21 -14.43 -17.77
CA MET A 102 -4.54 -14.12 -18.30
C MET A 102 -4.55 -13.96 -19.82
N TRP A 103 -3.42 -13.56 -20.43
CA TRP A 103 -3.30 -13.45 -21.88
C TRP A 103 -3.32 -14.81 -22.61
N SER A 104 -3.00 -15.91 -21.93
CA SER A 104 -2.93 -17.23 -22.54
C SER A 104 -4.21 -17.62 -23.26
N SER A 105 -5.39 -17.25 -22.70
CA SER A 105 -6.69 -17.49 -23.34
C SER A 105 -6.92 -16.71 -24.63
N TYR A 106 -6.18 -15.60 -24.84
CA TYR A 106 -6.29 -14.77 -26.03
C TYR A 106 -5.28 -15.14 -27.14
N VAL A 107 -4.15 -15.74 -26.73
CA VAL A 107 -3.08 -16.10 -27.66
C VAL A 107 -2.97 -17.61 -27.89
N ASN A 108 -3.93 -18.40 -27.39
CA ASN A 108 -3.96 -19.87 -27.50
C ASN A 108 -2.72 -20.59 -26.98
N GLU A 109 -2.08 -20.00 -25.95
CA GLU A 109 -0.93 -20.61 -25.28
C GLU A 109 -1.36 -21.37 -24.01
N PRO A 110 -0.63 -22.43 -23.59
CA PRO A 110 -0.95 -23.18 -22.38
C PRO A 110 -0.88 -22.31 -21.12
N ASP A 111 -1.93 -22.37 -20.33
CA ASP A 111 -2.32 -21.47 -19.28
C ASP A 111 -1.39 -21.36 -18.07
N SER A 112 -0.36 -22.16 -17.92
CA SER A 112 0.20 -22.28 -16.57
C SER A 112 1.68 -22.57 -16.42
N LYS A 113 2.44 -22.62 -17.50
CA LYS A 113 3.84 -23.04 -17.41
C LYS A 113 4.72 -22.18 -16.50
N ASN A 114 4.31 -20.92 -16.24
CA ASN A 114 5.14 -19.93 -15.53
C ASN A 114 4.51 -19.44 -14.23
N ILE A 115 3.41 -20.03 -13.76
CA ILE A 115 2.83 -19.69 -12.46
C ILE A 115 3.53 -20.50 -11.37
N ILE A 116 4.27 -19.80 -10.49
CA ILE A 116 4.99 -20.44 -9.37
C ILE A 116 4.03 -20.68 -8.21
N LEU A 117 3.19 -19.69 -7.89
CA LEU A 117 2.26 -19.73 -6.76
C LEU A 117 1.05 -18.85 -7.02
N GLY A 118 -0.13 -19.29 -6.58
CA GLY A 118 -1.37 -18.52 -6.69
C GLY A 118 -2.10 -18.74 -8.01
N VAL A 119 -2.98 -17.80 -8.33
CA VAL A 119 -3.76 -17.78 -9.57
C VAL A 119 -3.78 -16.39 -10.17
N ALA A 120 -3.83 -16.29 -11.48
CA ALA A 120 -3.97 -15.03 -12.17
C ALA A 120 -5.33 -14.39 -11.84
N ARG A 121 -5.35 -13.08 -11.67
CA ARG A 121 -6.51 -12.32 -11.21
C ARG A 121 -7.25 -11.67 -12.38
N GLY A 122 -8.16 -12.41 -12.99
CA GLY A 122 -8.94 -11.90 -14.12
C GLY A 122 -9.70 -10.60 -13.82
N ILE A 123 -10.21 -10.44 -12.60
CA ILE A 123 -10.92 -9.23 -12.15
C ILE A 123 -10.01 -7.99 -12.12
N ARG A 124 -8.69 -8.15 -12.17
CA ARG A 124 -7.70 -7.07 -12.22
C ARG A 124 -7.26 -6.79 -13.66
N SER A 125 -8.21 -6.69 -14.58
CA SER A 125 -7.94 -6.44 -16.01
C SER A 125 -7.09 -5.20 -16.25
N ASP A 126 -7.23 -4.13 -15.45
CA ASP A 126 -6.37 -2.95 -15.54
C ASP A 126 -4.88 -3.28 -15.39
N GLU A 127 -4.54 -4.29 -14.57
CA GLU A 127 -3.16 -4.72 -14.37
C GLU A 127 -2.59 -5.36 -15.65
N TRP A 128 -3.19 -6.48 -16.07
CA TRP A 128 -2.61 -7.31 -17.13
C TRP A 128 -2.98 -6.83 -18.53
N LEU A 129 -4.19 -6.28 -18.72
CA LEU A 129 -4.67 -5.80 -20.01
C LEU A 129 -4.13 -4.39 -20.35
N THR A 130 -4.06 -3.49 -19.37
CA THR A 130 -3.69 -2.09 -19.61
C THR A 130 -2.28 -1.78 -19.13
N GLN A 131 -2.02 -1.89 -17.83
CA GLN A 131 -0.79 -1.37 -17.23
C GLN A 131 0.45 -2.16 -17.67
N SER A 132 0.40 -3.49 -17.60
CA SER A 132 1.52 -4.33 -18.05
C SER A 132 1.78 -4.18 -19.56
N SER A 133 0.71 -4.09 -20.35
CA SER A 133 0.83 -3.87 -21.80
C SER A 133 1.45 -2.52 -22.13
N LEU A 134 1.08 -1.46 -21.40
CA LEU A 134 1.69 -0.13 -21.58
C LEU A 134 3.17 -0.11 -21.17
N MET A 135 3.52 -0.76 -20.04
CA MET A 135 4.92 -0.88 -19.62
C MET A 135 5.77 -1.57 -20.68
N LEU A 136 5.30 -2.72 -21.17
CA LEU A 136 6.03 -3.54 -22.15
C LEU A 136 6.02 -2.86 -23.52
N GLY A 137 4.90 -2.29 -23.97
CA GLY A 137 4.77 -1.59 -25.23
C GLY A 137 5.69 -0.37 -25.33
N ALA A 138 5.93 0.35 -24.23
CA ALA A 138 6.84 1.50 -24.22
C ALA A 138 8.30 1.14 -24.51
N MET A 139 8.67 -0.13 -24.46
CA MET A 139 10.02 -0.62 -24.73
C MET A 139 10.17 -1.23 -26.12
N GLN A 140 9.09 -1.31 -26.90
CA GLN A 140 9.08 -1.95 -28.20
C GLN A 140 9.22 -0.95 -29.36
N GLY A 141 9.74 -1.45 -30.47
CA GLY A 141 9.84 -0.68 -31.72
C GLY A 141 10.95 0.39 -31.76
N PRO A 142 10.95 1.23 -32.77
CA PRO A 142 11.99 2.25 -33.00
C PRO A 142 11.93 3.39 -31.96
N ASP A 143 10.81 3.52 -31.24
CA ASP A 143 10.60 4.55 -30.24
C ASP A 143 10.72 4.02 -28.81
N ALA A 144 11.38 2.88 -28.64
CA ALA A 144 11.63 2.30 -27.34
C ALA A 144 12.26 3.30 -26.36
N TYR A 145 11.67 3.45 -25.17
CA TYR A 145 12.08 4.39 -24.12
C TYR A 145 12.02 5.88 -24.47
N LYS A 146 11.49 6.27 -25.63
CA LYS A 146 11.32 7.67 -25.99
C LYS A 146 10.08 8.27 -25.32
N MET A 147 10.01 9.59 -25.30
CA MET A 147 8.86 10.33 -24.75
C MET A 147 7.57 10.03 -25.50
N TYR A 148 7.64 9.88 -26.81
CA TYR A 148 6.55 9.49 -27.70
C TYR A 148 6.85 8.10 -28.24
N ASN A 149 5.84 7.25 -28.29
CA ASN A 149 5.96 5.89 -28.79
C ASN A 149 4.72 5.48 -29.58
N GLU A 150 4.91 5.02 -30.80
CA GLU A 150 3.83 4.62 -31.70
C GLU A 150 3.04 3.41 -31.21
N ASN A 151 3.64 2.57 -30.35
CA ASN A 151 2.95 1.44 -29.71
C ASN A 151 1.98 1.87 -28.59
N ILE A 152 2.02 3.14 -28.18
CA ILE A 152 1.14 3.67 -27.15
C ILE A 152 0.07 4.54 -27.82
N GLY A 153 -1.13 3.99 -27.98
CA GLY A 153 -2.19 4.67 -28.73
C GLY A 153 -1.76 4.94 -30.18
N GLN A 154 -1.85 6.17 -30.63
CA GLN A 154 -1.40 6.60 -31.95
C GLN A 154 -0.16 7.53 -31.87
N GLY A 155 0.88 7.07 -31.17
CA GLY A 155 2.07 7.87 -30.91
C GLY A 155 1.92 8.79 -29.71
N ASN A 156 1.26 8.33 -28.66
CA ASN A 156 1.01 9.10 -27.46
C ASN A 156 2.23 9.25 -26.56
N LEU A 157 2.14 10.20 -25.67
CA LEU A 157 3.21 10.59 -24.77
C LEU A 157 3.40 9.58 -23.61
N ASN A 158 4.46 8.81 -23.68
CA ASN A 158 4.88 7.89 -22.63
C ASN A 158 5.18 8.58 -21.29
N MET A 159 5.71 9.83 -21.34
CA MET A 159 6.16 10.52 -20.14
C MET A 159 5.01 10.77 -19.16
N LEU A 160 3.80 11.05 -19.65
CA LEU A 160 2.64 11.35 -18.81
C LEU A 160 2.29 10.20 -17.86
N MET A 161 2.49 8.96 -18.30
CA MET A 161 2.11 7.79 -17.53
C MET A 161 3.21 7.41 -16.52
N MET A 162 2.87 7.33 -15.24
CA MET A 162 3.81 6.93 -14.17
C MET A 162 4.44 5.56 -14.42
N ILE A 163 3.71 4.67 -15.05
CA ILE A 163 4.06 3.25 -15.25
C ILE A 163 4.83 2.97 -16.53
N THR A 164 5.20 3.97 -17.31
CA THR A 164 5.97 3.76 -18.55
C THR A 164 7.43 4.15 -18.37
N PRO A 165 8.40 3.31 -18.78
CA PRO A 165 9.82 3.62 -18.74
C PRO A 165 10.19 4.59 -19.86
N VAL A 166 10.78 5.75 -19.51
CA VAL A 166 11.23 6.77 -20.45
C VAL A 166 12.62 7.23 -20.07
N ARG A 167 13.50 7.41 -21.06
CA ARG A 167 14.87 7.94 -20.87
C ARG A 167 14.85 9.47 -20.88
N ASP A 168 14.45 10.04 -19.76
CA ASP A 168 14.45 11.49 -19.53
C ASP A 168 14.83 11.78 -18.08
N ILE A 169 15.30 13.01 -17.80
CA ILE A 169 15.67 13.42 -16.44
C ILE A 169 14.49 13.36 -15.47
N ALA A 170 13.27 13.60 -15.94
CA ALA A 170 12.08 13.48 -15.12
C ALA A 170 11.83 12.04 -14.66
N SER A 171 12.44 11.04 -15.29
CA SER A 171 12.39 9.64 -14.83
C SER A 171 13.10 9.39 -13.49
N ILE A 172 13.80 10.38 -12.93
CA ILE A 172 14.22 10.40 -11.54
C ILE A 172 12.99 10.24 -10.62
N GLY A 173 11.85 10.83 -10.98
CA GLY A 173 10.58 10.66 -10.28
C GLY A 173 9.84 9.34 -10.59
N LYS A 174 10.42 8.43 -11.36
CA LYS A 174 9.83 7.12 -11.69
C LYS A 174 10.75 5.94 -11.27
N PRO A 175 11.15 5.82 -10.00
CA PRO A 175 12.17 4.85 -9.58
C PRO A 175 11.78 3.40 -9.82
N LEU A 176 10.50 3.06 -9.83
CA LEU A 176 10.04 1.71 -10.17
C LEU A 176 10.32 1.34 -11.63
N MET A 177 10.48 2.33 -12.51
CA MET A 177 10.80 2.13 -13.93
C MET A 177 12.31 2.02 -14.20
N TRP A 178 13.17 2.31 -13.22
CA TRP A 178 14.62 2.26 -13.43
C TRP A 178 15.13 0.88 -13.83
N GLY A 179 14.49 -0.18 -13.30
CA GLY A 179 14.85 -1.55 -13.66
C GLY A 179 14.74 -1.82 -15.16
N PHE A 180 13.71 -1.28 -15.82
CA PHE A 180 13.54 -1.42 -17.26
C PHE A 180 14.63 -0.68 -18.05
N ILE A 181 15.01 0.51 -17.59
CA ILE A 181 16.03 1.33 -18.23
C ILE A 181 17.42 0.70 -18.09
N LEU A 182 17.70 0.07 -16.95
CA LEU A 182 19.01 -0.47 -16.58
C LEU A 182 19.22 -1.92 -17.02
N PHE A 183 18.17 -2.75 -16.92
CA PHE A 183 18.29 -4.21 -17.07
C PHE A 183 17.44 -4.78 -18.21
N GLY A 184 16.69 -3.93 -18.92
CA GLY A 184 15.79 -4.35 -20.00
C GLY A 184 14.46 -4.92 -19.48
N GLU A 185 13.73 -5.56 -20.40
CA GLU A 185 12.32 -5.92 -20.20
C GLU A 185 12.11 -6.93 -19.08
N GLU A 186 12.70 -8.10 -19.16
CA GLU A 186 12.40 -9.21 -18.23
C GLU A 186 12.84 -8.94 -16.79
N LEU A 187 14.09 -8.52 -16.61
CA LEU A 187 14.61 -8.19 -15.30
C LEU A 187 13.98 -6.89 -14.76
N GLY A 188 13.70 -5.94 -15.64
CA GLY A 188 13.01 -4.69 -15.30
C GLY A 188 11.59 -4.94 -14.82
N PHE A 189 10.87 -5.88 -15.42
CA PHE A 189 9.51 -6.24 -15.00
C PHE A 189 9.51 -6.91 -13.62
N SER A 190 10.46 -7.81 -13.36
CA SER A 190 10.65 -8.37 -12.02
C SER A 190 11.06 -7.29 -11.02
N PHE A 191 12.00 -6.40 -11.37
CA PHE A 191 12.41 -5.28 -10.54
C PHE A 191 11.23 -4.39 -10.15
N TYR A 192 10.37 -4.01 -11.10
CA TYR A 192 9.17 -3.22 -10.86
C TYR A 192 8.29 -3.82 -9.76
N TRP A 193 7.91 -5.08 -9.92
CA TRP A 193 7.01 -5.75 -8.99
C TRP A 193 7.65 -6.00 -7.62
N MET A 194 8.89 -6.48 -7.63
CA MET A 194 9.57 -6.84 -6.38
C MET A 194 10.03 -5.62 -5.60
N LEU A 195 10.52 -4.59 -6.28
CA LEU A 195 10.85 -3.32 -5.61
C LEU A 195 9.59 -2.69 -5.00
N LYS A 196 8.47 -2.73 -5.68
CA LYS A 196 7.20 -2.17 -5.22
C LYS A 196 6.73 -2.81 -3.92
N ILE A 197 6.66 -4.14 -3.86
CA ILE A 197 6.24 -4.85 -2.63
C ILE A 197 7.26 -4.70 -1.49
N ILE A 198 8.55 -4.70 -1.81
CA ILE A 198 9.62 -4.51 -0.83
C ILE A 198 9.58 -3.10 -0.24
N LEU A 199 9.44 -2.07 -1.07
CA LEU A 199 9.29 -0.69 -0.59
C LEU A 199 8.03 -0.53 0.26
N LEU A 200 6.92 -1.14 -0.16
CA LEU A 200 5.67 -1.12 0.59
C LEU A 200 5.85 -1.70 2.00
N LEU A 201 6.51 -2.86 2.12
CA LEU A 201 6.83 -3.48 3.41
C LEU A 201 7.79 -2.63 4.23
N LEU A 202 8.88 -2.16 3.63
CA LEU A 202 9.88 -1.36 4.33
C LEU A 202 9.30 -0.06 4.88
N VAL A 203 8.61 0.71 4.04
CA VAL A 203 8.07 2.00 4.47
C VAL A 203 6.98 1.84 5.51
N SER A 204 6.17 0.78 5.42
CA SER A 204 5.15 0.47 6.43
C SER A 204 5.79 0.08 7.78
N ILE A 205 6.87 -0.69 7.77
CA ILE A 205 7.64 -1.02 8.99
C ILE A 205 8.29 0.24 9.58
N GLU A 206 8.91 1.09 8.77
CA GLU A 206 9.54 2.34 9.23
C GLU A 206 8.51 3.29 9.86
N PHE A 207 7.36 3.45 9.22
CA PHE A 207 6.29 4.27 9.75
C PHE A 207 5.70 3.67 11.04
N SER A 208 5.48 2.36 11.08
CA SER A 208 5.06 1.66 12.29
C SER A 208 6.05 1.85 13.43
N MET A 209 7.37 1.78 13.15
CA MET A 209 8.41 2.01 14.14
C MET A 209 8.36 3.43 14.73
N LYS A 210 8.02 4.44 13.93
CA LYS A 210 7.82 5.81 14.40
C LYS A 210 6.64 5.91 15.38
N ILE A 211 5.52 5.25 15.07
CA ILE A 211 4.30 5.31 15.88
C ILE A 211 4.42 4.51 17.17
N THR A 212 4.99 3.30 17.10
CA THR A 212 5.08 2.37 18.23
C THR A 212 6.24 2.68 19.18
N LYS A 213 6.95 3.80 18.96
CA LYS A 213 8.12 4.20 19.75
C LYS A 213 9.20 3.10 19.81
N LYS A 214 9.33 2.35 18.72
CA LYS A 214 10.29 1.25 18.52
C LYS A 214 10.01 -0.03 19.33
N ASP A 215 8.78 -0.23 19.83
CA ASP A 215 8.39 -1.56 20.28
C ASP A 215 8.49 -2.54 19.09
N THR A 216 9.33 -3.55 19.25
CA THR A 216 9.79 -4.38 18.14
C THR A 216 8.67 -5.22 17.53
N LEU A 217 7.89 -5.87 18.37
CA LEU A 217 6.81 -6.75 17.92
C LEU A 217 5.66 -5.94 17.33
N LEU A 218 5.26 -4.85 17.98
CA LEU A 218 4.24 -3.93 17.48
C LEU A 218 4.68 -3.27 16.17
N THR A 219 5.96 -2.91 16.05
CA THR A 219 6.53 -2.35 14.82
C THR A 219 6.38 -3.31 13.64
N LEU A 220 6.80 -4.57 13.83
CA LEU A 220 6.74 -5.55 12.75
C LEU A 220 5.29 -5.90 12.40
N THR A 221 4.45 -6.15 13.40
CA THR A 221 3.03 -6.46 13.21
C THR A 221 2.29 -5.30 12.55
N GLY A 222 2.47 -4.09 13.04
CA GLY A 222 1.88 -2.88 12.46
C GLY A 222 2.33 -2.63 11.04
N GLY A 223 3.62 -2.81 10.75
CA GLY A 223 4.17 -2.68 9.40
C GLY A 223 3.56 -3.68 8.42
N ILE A 224 3.43 -4.96 8.82
CA ILE A 224 2.79 -6.00 8.01
C ILE A 224 1.30 -5.68 7.78
N VAL A 225 0.57 -5.30 8.83
CA VAL A 225 -0.86 -4.93 8.72
C VAL A 225 -1.07 -3.76 7.77
N LEU A 226 -0.23 -2.73 7.86
CA LEU A 226 -0.30 -1.58 6.95
C LEU A 226 0.02 -1.97 5.50
N ALA A 227 1.11 -2.72 5.28
CA ALA A 227 1.52 -3.12 3.95
C ALA A 227 0.51 -4.05 3.27
N LEU A 228 -0.05 -4.99 4.02
CA LEU A 228 -1.00 -5.99 3.51
C LEU A 228 -2.46 -5.56 3.69
N ALA A 229 -2.73 -4.30 4.00
CA ALA A 229 -4.09 -3.78 4.09
C ALA A 229 -4.86 -4.06 2.78
N PRO A 230 -6.11 -4.57 2.84
CA PRO A 230 -6.86 -4.97 1.66
C PRO A 230 -6.98 -3.86 0.61
N ALA A 231 -7.17 -2.62 1.02
CA ALA A 231 -7.24 -1.48 0.12
C ALA A 231 -5.93 -1.26 -0.65
N ILE A 232 -4.77 -1.39 0.01
CA ILE A 232 -3.46 -1.24 -0.64
C ILE A 232 -3.18 -2.43 -1.58
N MET A 233 -3.45 -3.65 -1.12
CA MET A 233 -3.23 -4.86 -1.91
C MET A 233 -4.15 -4.93 -3.13
N TRP A 234 -5.37 -4.42 -3.03
CA TRP A 234 -6.27 -4.31 -4.18
C TRP A 234 -5.71 -3.40 -5.27
N TRP A 235 -5.11 -2.28 -4.88
CA TRP A 235 -4.53 -1.29 -5.79
C TRP A 235 -3.02 -1.45 -6.00
N LEU A 236 -2.43 -2.62 -5.64
CA LEU A 236 -0.99 -2.82 -5.70
C LEU A 236 -0.40 -2.58 -7.11
N SER A 237 -1.12 -2.94 -8.16
CA SER A 237 -0.68 -2.71 -9.54
C SER A 237 -0.77 -1.24 -9.98
N SER A 238 -1.60 -0.43 -9.31
CA SER A 238 -1.93 0.92 -9.75
C SER A 238 -1.00 1.99 -9.16
N ALA A 239 -1.12 3.19 -9.72
CA ALA A 239 -0.47 4.40 -9.22
C ALA A 239 -0.91 4.79 -7.78
N ILE A 240 -2.05 4.30 -7.29
CA ILE A 240 -2.51 4.54 -5.91
C ILE A 240 -1.53 3.93 -4.90
N ALA A 241 -1.11 2.68 -5.12
CA ALA A 241 -0.09 2.07 -4.27
C ALA A 241 1.26 2.79 -4.36
N ASP A 242 1.63 3.30 -5.54
CA ASP A 242 2.83 4.12 -5.71
C ASP A 242 2.72 5.40 -4.89
N GLY A 243 1.58 6.08 -4.94
CA GLY A 243 1.31 7.26 -4.13
C GLY A 243 1.43 6.98 -2.62
N TYR A 244 0.90 5.85 -2.15
CA TYR A 244 1.08 5.43 -0.77
C TYR A 244 2.56 5.20 -0.43
N ILE A 245 3.28 4.41 -1.24
CA ILE A 245 4.69 4.08 -1.01
C ILE A 245 5.53 5.37 -0.93
N PHE A 246 5.42 6.24 -1.92
CA PHE A 246 6.26 7.43 -1.99
C PHE A 246 5.84 8.52 -1.00
N GLY A 247 4.55 8.67 -0.72
CA GLY A 247 4.09 9.57 0.32
C GLY A 247 4.56 9.15 1.72
N MET A 248 4.45 7.86 2.04
CA MET A 248 4.96 7.32 3.31
C MET A 248 6.49 7.38 3.38
N THR A 249 7.19 7.14 2.25
CA THR A 249 8.65 7.32 2.17
C THR A 249 9.03 8.76 2.48
N THR A 250 8.31 9.72 1.95
CA THR A 250 8.52 11.15 2.24
C THR A 250 8.39 11.45 3.73
N ILE A 251 7.32 10.98 4.37
CA ILE A 251 7.12 11.15 5.82
C ILE A 251 8.30 10.57 6.61
N VAL A 252 8.70 9.35 6.29
CA VAL A 252 9.77 8.63 7.00
C VAL A 252 11.11 9.35 6.84
N LEU A 253 11.50 9.68 5.61
CA LEU A 253 12.77 10.35 5.34
C LEU A 253 12.83 11.74 5.96
N PHE A 254 11.73 12.50 5.87
CA PHE A 254 11.62 13.81 6.51
C PHE A 254 11.72 13.70 8.04
N SER A 255 11.06 12.72 8.62
CA SER A 255 11.14 12.43 10.05
C SER A 255 12.58 12.09 10.48
N TYR A 256 13.29 11.25 9.69
CA TYR A 256 14.70 10.97 9.96
C TYR A 256 15.56 12.23 9.85
N TYR A 257 15.34 13.08 8.86
CA TYR A 257 16.06 14.33 8.70
C TYR A 257 15.85 15.25 9.91
N MET A 258 14.61 15.52 10.26
CA MET A 258 14.26 16.49 11.31
C MET A 258 14.63 16.03 12.73
N ASN A 259 14.60 14.72 12.98
CA ASN A 259 14.90 14.18 14.31
C ASN A 259 16.38 13.82 14.51
N ASN A 260 17.26 14.03 13.51
CA ASN A 260 18.69 13.75 13.59
C ASN A 260 19.51 14.87 12.93
N LEU A 261 19.24 16.11 13.33
CA LEU A 261 19.95 17.28 12.79
C LEU A 261 21.44 17.32 13.13
N GLU A 262 21.89 16.52 14.09
CA GLU A 262 23.30 16.33 14.45
C GLU A 262 24.07 15.42 13.48
N TRP A 263 23.39 14.71 12.57
CA TRP A 263 24.05 13.84 11.61
C TRP A 263 24.97 14.61 10.66
N ASP A 264 25.98 13.91 10.16
CA ASP A 264 26.92 14.47 9.18
C ASP A 264 26.20 14.88 7.87
N VAL A 265 26.85 15.80 7.17
CA VAL A 265 26.31 16.41 5.93
C VAL A 265 26.03 15.35 4.85
N LYS A 266 26.86 14.30 4.76
CA LYS A 266 26.67 13.24 3.75
C LYS A 266 25.37 12.48 3.95
N ARG A 267 25.05 12.13 5.20
CA ARG A 267 23.78 11.47 5.54
C ARG A 267 22.58 12.37 5.26
N LYS A 268 22.68 13.65 5.62
CA LYS A 268 21.64 14.65 5.33
C LYS A 268 21.38 14.80 3.83
N ILE A 269 22.44 14.85 3.02
CA ILE A 269 22.32 14.87 1.55
C ILE A 269 21.67 13.58 1.03
N GLY A 270 22.04 12.42 1.57
CA GLY A 270 21.40 11.16 1.20
C GLY A 270 19.89 11.16 1.46
N LEU A 271 19.46 11.67 2.63
CA LEU A 271 18.04 11.84 2.95
C LEU A 271 17.36 12.84 2.02
N ALA A 272 18.04 13.96 1.70
CA ALA A 272 17.53 14.99 0.81
C ALA A 272 17.32 14.47 -0.62
N VAL A 273 18.24 13.65 -1.15
CA VAL A 273 18.08 12.95 -2.43
C VAL A 273 16.89 11.98 -2.38
N GLY A 274 16.74 11.21 -1.31
CA GLY A 274 15.59 10.36 -1.10
C GLY A 274 14.27 11.15 -1.06
N LEU A 275 14.24 12.31 -0.40
CA LEU A 275 13.09 13.22 -0.36
C LEU A 275 12.79 13.78 -1.76
N LEU A 276 13.80 14.18 -2.51
CA LEU A 276 13.63 14.64 -3.90
C LEU A 276 12.95 13.56 -4.74
N ILE A 277 13.45 12.33 -4.69
CA ILE A 277 12.87 11.21 -5.45
C ILE A 277 11.44 10.92 -4.98
N SER A 278 11.20 10.79 -3.68
CA SER A 278 9.90 10.38 -3.15
C SER A 278 8.81 11.44 -3.37
N ILE A 279 9.13 12.73 -3.21
CA ILE A 279 8.17 13.82 -3.43
C ILE A 279 7.83 13.95 -4.93
N THR A 280 8.83 13.87 -5.82
CA THR A 280 8.56 13.90 -7.27
C THR A 280 7.78 12.69 -7.71
N SER A 281 8.09 11.48 -7.18
CA SER A 281 7.34 10.27 -7.47
C SER A 281 5.89 10.37 -7.00
N PHE A 282 5.66 10.90 -5.81
CA PHE A 282 4.31 11.17 -5.30
C PHE A 282 3.55 12.14 -6.21
N ALA A 283 4.20 13.23 -6.65
CA ALA A 283 3.58 14.19 -7.55
C ALA A 283 3.17 13.59 -8.91
N PHE A 284 3.95 12.65 -9.44
CA PHE A 284 3.70 12.03 -10.75
C PHE A 284 2.59 10.96 -10.76
N VAL A 285 2.03 10.61 -9.62
CA VAL A 285 0.88 9.69 -9.52
C VAL A 285 -0.35 10.21 -10.29
N LEU A 286 -0.53 11.53 -10.35
CA LEU A 286 -1.62 12.23 -11.07
C LEU A 286 -3.03 11.69 -10.75
N TYR A 287 -3.28 11.35 -9.50
CA TYR A 287 -4.59 10.94 -9.02
C TYR A 287 -5.05 11.82 -7.84
N PRO A 288 -5.55 13.05 -8.14
CA PRO A 288 -5.84 14.07 -7.12
C PRO A 288 -6.80 13.61 -6.03
N ALA A 289 -7.79 12.78 -6.37
CA ALA A 289 -8.77 12.26 -5.40
C ALA A 289 -8.12 11.49 -4.24
N PHE A 290 -7.00 10.84 -4.49
CA PHE A 290 -6.19 10.15 -3.46
C PHE A 290 -5.07 11.04 -2.92
N GLN A 291 -4.36 11.75 -3.82
CA GLN A 291 -3.17 12.52 -3.47
C GLN A 291 -3.47 13.67 -2.53
N VAL A 292 -4.57 14.41 -2.75
CA VAL A 292 -4.88 15.61 -1.95
C VAL A 292 -5.16 15.25 -0.49
N PRO A 293 -6.08 14.33 -0.16
CA PRO A 293 -6.29 13.90 1.23
C PRO A 293 -5.00 13.34 1.87
N PHE A 294 -4.24 12.56 1.10
CA PHE A 294 -3.01 11.98 1.61
C PHE A 294 -1.91 13.02 1.84
N ALA A 295 -1.81 14.05 0.98
CA ALA A 295 -0.89 15.16 1.17
C ALA A 295 -1.19 15.97 2.44
N PHE A 296 -2.48 16.16 2.79
CA PHE A 296 -2.86 16.76 4.08
C PHE A 296 -2.40 15.91 5.27
N PHE A 297 -2.58 14.60 5.19
CA PHE A 297 -2.06 13.69 6.21
C PHE A 297 -0.54 13.78 6.33
N MET A 298 0.17 13.75 5.19
CA MET A 298 1.63 13.93 5.17
C MET A 298 2.04 15.24 5.83
N LEU A 299 1.38 16.34 5.47
CA LEU A 299 1.67 17.67 6.03
C LEU A 299 1.54 17.69 7.54
N VAL A 300 0.45 17.16 8.09
CA VAL A 300 0.22 17.12 9.54
C VAL A 300 1.31 16.33 10.26
N VAL A 301 1.68 15.14 9.73
CA VAL A 301 2.71 14.32 10.34
C VAL A 301 4.09 14.97 10.23
N MET A 302 4.40 15.60 9.10
CA MET A 302 5.68 16.31 8.89
C MET A 302 5.79 17.56 9.77
N LEU A 303 4.72 18.31 9.93
CA LEU A 303 4.68 19.48 10.83
C LEU A 303 4.93 19.10 12.30
N ASN A 304 4.46 17.93 12.72
CA ASN A 304 4.73 17.41 14.06
C ASN A 304 6.24 17.19 14.34
N ASP A 305 7.02 16.85 13.32
CA ASP A 305 8.48 16.75 13.43
C ASP A 305 9.18 18.11 13.17
N PHE A 306 8.63 18.93 12.29
CA PHE A 306 9.23 20.19 11.87
C PHE A 306 9.20 21.28 12.96
N ILE A 307 8.02 21.53 13.52
CA ILE A 307 7.79 22.64 14.46
C ILE A 307 8.73 22.58 15.68
N PRO A 308 8.88 21.43 16.38
CA PRO A 308 9.76 21.34 17.54
C PRO A 308 11.26 21.52 17.21
N ASN A 309 11.63 21.22 15.97
CA ASN A 309 13.02 21.23 15.54
C ASN A 309 13.41 22.47 14.72
N LEU A 310 12.47 23.36 14.40
CA LEU A 310 12.70 24.54 13.57
C LEU A 310 13.87 25.41 14.06
N LYS A 311 13.96 25.64 15.37
CA LYS A 311 15.02 26.47 15.99
C LYS A 311 16.39 25.81 16.00
N LYS A 312 16.47 24.50 15.72
CA LYS A 312 17.72 23.72 15.69
C LYS A 312 18.34 23.65 14.30
N LEU A 313 17.65 24.15 13.28
CA LEU A 313 18.13 24.13 11.90
C LEU A 313 19.38 25.02 11.76
N THR A 314 20.41 24.43 11.16
CA THR A 314 21.65 25.14 10.81
C THR A 314 21.53 25.79 9.42
N LYS A 315 22.45 26.70 9.09
CA LYS A 315 22.55 27.27 7.74
C LYS A 315 22.70 26.17 6.65
N ILE A 316 23.43 25.11 6.96
CA ILE A 316 23.64 23.97 6.06
C ILE A 316 22.31 23.25 5.82
N ASP A 317 21.50 23.03 6.85
CA ASP A 317 20.19 22.40 6.71
C ASP A 317 19.26 23.23 5.80
N VAL A 318 19.26 24.54 5.96
CA VAL A 318 18.48 25.45 5.11
C VAL A 318 18.96 25.36 3.65
N ILE A 319 20.24 25.34 3.40
CA ILE A 319 20.80 25.19 2.04
C ILE A 319 20.38 23.87 1.42
N ILE A 320 20.56 22.74 2.17
CA ILE A 320 20.18 21.41 1.66
C ILE A 320 18.68 21.36 1.34
N MET A 321 17.83 21.83 2.24
CA MET A 321 16.38 21.86 2.03
C MET A 321 15.99 22.73 0.82
N THR A 322 16.60 23.92 0.70
CA THR A 322 16.35 24.82 -0.44
C THR A 322 16.74 24.16 -1.76
N LEU A 323 17.95 23.56 -1.84
CA LEU A 323 18.40 22.86 -3.03
C LEU A 323 17.50 21.66 -3.37
N THR A 324 17.00 20.96 -2.36
CA THR A 324 16.05 19.86 -2.54
C THR A 324 14.74 20.36 -3.14
N VAL A 325 14.18 21.45 -2.61
CA VAL A 325 12.94 22.05 -3.15
C VAL A 325 13.14 22.56 -4.57
N LEU A 326 14.27 23.21 -4.87
CA LEU A 326 14.61 23.65 -6.24
C LEU A 326 14.76 22.47 -7.20
N GLY A 327 15.39 21.37 -6.75
CA GLY A 327 15.51 20.15 -7.54
C GLY A 327 14.16 19.52 -7.83
N ILE A 328 13.27 19.42 -6.83
CA ILE A 328 11.89 18.94 -7.00
C ILE A 328 11.15 19.83 -8.02
N ALA A 329 11.20 21.13 -7.82
CA ALA A 329 10.54 22.09 -8.71
C ALA A 329 11.06 21.98 -10.14
N GLY A 330 12.38 21.82 -10.34
CA GLY A 330 12.98 21.62 -11.65
C GLY A 330 12.52 20.34 -12.36
N ILE A 331 12.46 19.22 -11.63
CA ILE A 331 11.99 17.95 -12.21
C ILE A 331 10.50 18.02 -12.55
N ILE A 332 9.68 18.58 -11.65
CA ILE A 332 8.23 18.76 -11.90
C ILE A 332 8.02 19.73 -13.07
N ALA A 333 8.75 20.84 -13.13
CA ALA A 333 8.67 21.78 -14.25
C ALA A 333 9.03 21.10 -15.57
N ARG A 334 10.10 20.32 -15.62
CA ARG A 334 10.46 19.53 -16.82
C ARG A 334 9.32 18.60 -17.24
N TYR A 335 8.76 17.86 -16.30
CA TYR A 335 7.65 16.94 -16.55
C TYR A 335 6.43 17.69 -17.10
N VAL A 336 6.00 18.77 -16.42
CA VAL A 336 4.84 19.57 -16.82
C VAL A 336 5.05 20.20 -18.20
N LEU A 337 6.24 20.76 -18.48
CA LEU A 337 6.52 21.39 -19.77
C LEU A 337 6.47 20.39 -20.93
N VAL A 338 6.97 19.18 -20.73
CA VAL A 338 6.91 18.12 -21.74
C VAL A 338 5.49 17.62 -21.95
N CYS A 339 4.72 17.44 -20.85
CA CYS A 339 3.39 16.83 -20.88
C CYS A 339 2.27 17.86 -21.00
N TRP A 340 2.57 19.16 -21.19
CA TRP A 340 1.56 20.23 -21.06
C TRP A 340 0.32 20.04 -21.93
N ASN A 341 0.52 19.75 -23.21
CA ASN A 341 -0.59 19.58 -24.14
C ASN A 341 -1.49 18.41 -23.75
N ASP A 342 -0.88 17.27 -23.36
CA ASP A 342 -1.63 16.08 -22.96
C ASP A 342 -2.33 16.27 -21.63
N ILE A 343 -1.72 17.00 -20.69
CA ILE A 343 -2.36 17.39 -19.41
C ILE A 343 -3.59 18.25 -19.70
N VAL A 344 -3.48 19.26 -20.59
CA VAL A 344 -4.61 20.13 -20.94
C VAL A 344 -5.73 19.34 -21.60
N ILE A 345 -5.40 18.45 -22.53
CA ILE A 345 -6.38 17.57 -23.20
C ILE A 345 -7.06 16.69 -22.14
N MET A 346 -6.29 16.03 -21.27
CA MET A 346 -6.82 15.17 -20.21
C MET A 346 -7.75 15.93 -19.25
N MET A 347 -7.40 17.15 -18.87
CA MET A 347 -8.23 18.01 -18.03
C MET A 347 -9.54 18.43 -18.70
N SER A 348 -9.57 18.49 -20.03
CA SER A 348 -10.79 18.85 -20.80
C SER A 348 -11.77 17.67 -20.99
N THR A 349 -11.36 16.44 -20.69
CA THR A 349 -12.21 15.25 -20.82
C THR A 349 -13.21 15.14 -19.67
N VAL A 350 -14.27 14.36 -19.87
CA VAL A 350 -15.25 14.07 -18.82
C VAL A 350 -14.61 13.24 -17.70
N TYR A 351 -13.71 12.31 -18.04
CA TYR A 351 -12.96 11.50 -17.09
C TYR A 351 -11.51 11.35 -17.58
N PRO A 352 -10.53 11.72 -16.76
CA PRO A 352 -10.60 12.11 -15.34
C PRO A 352 -10.90 13.60 -15.08
N GLY A 353 -10.92 14.46 -16.11
CA GLY A 353 -10.89 15.92 -15.99
C GLY A 353 -12.10 16.55 -15.29
N ASN A 354 -13.26 16.49 -15.92
CA ASN A 354 -14.48 17.16 -15.45
C ASN A 354 -15.42 16.26 -14.63
N ARG A 355 -14.91 15.17 -14.05
CA ARG A 355 -15.71 14.30 -13.21
C ARG A 355 -16.08 15.01 -11.91
N ILE A 356 -17.38 15.20 -11.69
CA ILE A 356 -17.93 15.77 -10.46
C ILE A 356 -18.60 14.64 -9.68
N SER A 357 -18.21 14.47 -8.41
CA SER A 357 -18.92 13.64 -7.44
C SER A 357 -19.55 14.56 -6.41
N VAL A 358 -20.89 14.54 -6.33
CA VAL A 358 -21.64 15.42 -5.42
C VAL A 358 -21.80 14.83 -4.02
N GLY A 359 -21.32 13.62 -3.78
CA GLY A 359 -21.54 12.89 -2.53
C GLY A 359 -22.98 12.35 -2.42
N GLY A 360 -23.25 11.62 -1.34
CA GLY A 360 -24.58 11.07 -1.08
C GLY A 360 -24.94 9.81 -1.88
N ASP A 361 -24.02 9.29 -2.68
CA ASP A 361 -24.23 8.10 -3.52
C ASP A 361 -24.28 6.80 -2.71
N PHE A 362 -24.01 6.86 -1.40
CA PHE A 362 -23.93 5.71 -0.53
C PHE A 362 -25.08 5.72 0.49
N SER A 363 -25.88 4.66 0.46
CA SER A 363 -26.88 4.40 1.48
C SER A 363 -26.24 3.92 2.79
N ILE A 364 -26.92 4.13 3.92
CA ILE A 364 -26.42 3.74 5.27
C ILE A 364 -26.19 2.22 5.35
N ASP A 365 -26.99 1.42 4.68
CA ASP A 365 -26.83 -0.03 4.59
C ASP A 365 -25.51 -0.43 3.90
N ARG A 366 -25.07 0.29 2.87
CA ARG A 366 -23.74 0.11 2.29
C ARG A 366 -22.63 0.43 3.27
N PHE A 367 -22.76 1.53 4.03
CA PHE A 367 -21.80 1.89 5.05
C PHE A 367 -21.68 0.81 6.15
N ILE A 368 -22.82 0.24 6.57
CA ILE A 368 -22.83 -0.86 7.55
C ILE A 368 -22.25 -2.15 6.93
N SER A 369 -22.54 -2.43 5.66
CA SER A 369 -21.98 -3.61 4.98
C SER A 369 -20.47 -3.58 4.83
N TYR A 370 -19.84 -2.39 4.88
CA TYR A 370 -18.39 -2.27 4.91
C TYR A 370 -17.76 -2.89 6.17
N PHE A 371 -18.45 -2.82 7.30
CA PHE A 371 -18.03 -3.50 8.53
C PHE A 371 -18.08 -5.02 8.38
N ALA A 372 -19.06 -5.54 7.67
CA ALA A 372 -19.17 -6.96 7.38
C ALA A 372 -18.09 -7.45 6.41
N ASN A 373 -17.65 -6.63 5.47
CA ASN A 373 -16.66 -6.99 4.45
C ASN A 373 -15.27 -7.31 4.96
N ILE A 374 -14.89 -6.85 6.15
CA ILE A 374 -13.65 -7.32 6.80
C ILE A 374 -13.72 -8.81 7.08
N PHE A 375 -14.88 -9.25 7.57
CA PHE A 375 -15.08 -10.64 7.95
C PHE A 375 -15.58 -11.48 6.77
N PHE A 376 -16.22 -10.84 5.80
CA PHE A 376 -16.92 -11.47 4.68
C PHE A 376 -16.61 -10.79 3.35
N PRO A 377 -15.34 -10.84 2.87
CA PRO A 377 -14.90 -10.10 1.68
C PRO A 377 -15.60 -10.51 0.37
N TYR A 378 -16.38 -11.57 0.40
CA TYR A 378 -17.11 -12.08 -0.77
C TYR A 378 -18.62 -11.84 -0.69
N SER A 379 -19.09 -10.94 0.19
CA SER A 379 -20.49 -10.58 0.25
C SER A 379 -20.97 -9.96 -1.06
N LYS A 380 -22.06 -10.47 -1.62
CA LYS A 380 -22.67 -9.97 -2.87
C LYS A 380 -23.24 -8.55 -2.76
N SER A 381 -23.39 -8.03 -1.54
CA SER A 381 -24.01 -6.73 -1.27
C SER A 381 -23.13 -5.53 -1.58
N VAL A 382 -21.85 -5.71 -1.92
CA VAL A 382 -20.90 -4.61 -2.09
C VAL A 382 -20.12 -4.76 -3.38
N ALA A 383 -20.15 -3.71 -4.20
CA ALA A 383 -19.52 -3.71 -5.51
C ALA A 383 -17.98 -3.85 -5.45
N ASN A 384 -17.35 -3.33 -4.40
CA ASN A 384 -15.89 -3.40 -4.23
C ASN A 384 -15.50 -3.48 -2.76
N PRO A 385 -15.56 -4.67 -2.14
CA PRO A 385 -15.32 -4.84 -0.71
C PRO A 385 -13.91 -4.48 -0.27
N CYS A 386 -12.93 -4.60 -1.16
CA CYS A 386 -11.53 -4.38 -0.80
C CYS A 386 -11.16 -2.91 -0.64
N GLU A 387 -11.79 -2.01 -1.37
CA GLU A 387 -11.57 -0.56 -1.23
C GLU A 387 -12.04 -0.02 0.13
N GLN A 388 -13.00 -0.70 0.74
CA GLN A 388 -13.76 -0.21 1.87
C GLN A 388 -13.36 -0.85 3.19
N SER A 389 -12.76 -2.03 3.16
CA SER A 389 -12.36 -2.77 4.36
C SER A 389 -11.25 -2.11 5.20
N GLY A 390 -10.51 -1.17 4.61
CA GLY A 390 -9.43 -0.43 5.30
C GLY A 390 -9.90 0.59 6.35
N TYR A 391 -11.16 1.03 6.31
CA TYR A 391 -11.65 2.11 7.16
C TYR A 391 -11.95 1.71 8.61
N ILE A 392 -12.10 0.42 8.91
CA ILE A 392 -12.49 -0.04 10.26
C ILE A 392 -11.32 -0.01 11.24
N TYR A 393 -10.10 -0.30 10.80
CA TYR A 393 -8.94 -0.27 11.70
C TYR A 393 -8.77 1.08 12.42
N PRO A 394 -8.86 2.24 11.73
CA PRO A 394 -8.84 3.55 12.39
C PRO A 394 -10.00 3.77 13.37
N PHE A 395 -11.21 3.29 13.06
CA PHE A 395 -12.37 3.43 13.94
C PHE A 395 -12.24 2.62 15.23
N ILE A 396 -11.73 1.40 15.14
CA ILE A 396 -11.45 0.58 16.33
C ILE A 396 -10.39 1.28 17.21
N GLY A 397 -9.32 1.76 16.59
CA GLY A 397 -8.28 2.52 17.29
C GLY A 397 -8.81 3.80 17.92
N LEU A 398 -9.67 4.53 17.21
CA LEU A 398 -10.32 5.75 17.70
C LEU A 398 -11.26 5.45 18.89
N ILE A 399 -12.07 4.41 18.81
CA ILE A 399 -12.94 3.98 19.91
C ILE A 399 -12.13 3.60 21.15
N ILE A 400 -11.03 2.86 20.98
CA ILE A 400 -10.13 2.50 22.08
C ILE A 400 -9.51 3.75 22.70
N LEU A 401 -9.04 4.71 21.89
CA LEU A 401 -8.50 5.98 22.35
C LEU A 401 -9.54 6.84 23.08
N LEU A 402 -10.77 6.89 22.58
CA LEU A 402 -11.85 7.60 23.24
C LEU A 402 -12.17 6.98 24.60
N ILE A 403 -12.29 5.64 24.68
CA ILE A 403 -12.54 4.93 25.95
C ILE A 403 -11.40 5.18 26.94
N TYR A 404 -10.15 5.13 26.47
CA TYR A 404 -8.97 5.37 27.32
C TYR A 404 -8.94 6.81 27.84
N ASN A 405 -9.17 7.81 26.97
CA ASN A 405 -9.19 9.21 27.36
C ASN A 405 -10.37 9.55 28.27
N PHE A 406 -11.55 8.98 28.05
CA PHE A 406 -12.70 9.17 28.95
C PHE A 406 -12.47 8.63 30.36
N LYS A 407 -11.64 7.59 30.52
CA LYS A 407 -11.24 7.09 31.86
C LYS A 407 -10.27 8.06 32.55
N ASN A 408 -9.35 8.65 31.78
CA ASN A 408 -8.32 9.55 32.33
C ASN A 408 -8.82 10.99 32.58
N ILE A 409 -9.94 11.41 31.96
CA ILE A 409 -10.59 12.71 32.23
C ILE A 409 -11.37 12.68 33.58
N LYS A 410 -11.61 11.49 34.14
CA LYS A 410 -12.28 11.32 35.42
C LYS A 410 -11.32 11.19 36.62
N GLU A 411 -10.03 11.08 36.38
CA GLU A 411 -8.93 11.22 37.34
C GLU A 411 -8.31 12.65 37.23
#